data_a42021a708966288324ebe2439345ba5
#
_entry.id   a42021a708966288324ebe2439345ba5
#
_cell.length_a   1.000
_cell.length_b   1.000
_cell.length_c   1.000
_cell.angle_alpha   90.00
_cell.angle_beta   90.00
_cell.angle_gamma   90.00
#
_symmetry.space_group_name_H-M   'P 1'
#
loop_
_entity.id
_entity.type
_entity.pdbx_description
1 polymer ?
#
loop_
_entity_poly.entity_id
_entity_poly.type
_entity_poly.pdbx_seq_one_letter_code
_entity_poly.pdbx_strand_id
1 'polypeptide(L)'
;MFASCWERELGFGANWLFHSRVVRAASDTPEGPFRLEETVLPRRGREYFDGMNTHNPYIRFWNGKYYLYYIGTTYGGPIPIHASQISDQRFIEVWNQKRIGLAVSDSVFGPWQRRDTPLLEPRDCSHWDCTITSNPAVAILPDGTTYLLYKSRSYANATLQIGAAMAPRPEGPFRRISDQPIFSFSNPDFHLEDPYLWYEDGKFRLLIKDDFKNGSGGICGEWGAGLYGESDDCIHWQFADTPKAYSRTVQWDDGSVTTQCNLERPFLLLQEGKPTHLYLATGDGNEPYSFAHTWNMVIPLRKNL
;
A
#
# COMPACT_ATOMS: atom_id res chain seq x y z
N MET A 1 5.31 10.78 9.67
CA MET A 1 4.43 10.08 8.71
C MET A 1 4.99 10.20 7.30
N PHE A 2 4.97 9.11 6.51
CA PHE A 2 5.21 9.15 5.06
C PHE A 2 3.90 8.91 4.36
N ALA A 3 3.59 9.71 3.33
CA ALA A 3 2.33 9.64 2.62
C ALA A 3 2.52 9.90 1.12
N SER A 4 1.53 9.50 0.33
CA SER A 4 1.41 9.92 -1.06
C SER A 4 0.74 11.30 -1.11
N CYS A 5 1.27 12.19 -1.93
CA CYS A 5 0.73 13.53 -2.12
C CYS A 5 0.74 13.90 -3.60
N TRP A 6 -0.29 14.59 -4.06
CA TRP A 6 -0.40 15.16 -5.41
C TRP A 6 -1.08 16.52 -5.38
N GLU A 7 -0.93 17.27 -6.45
CA GLU A 7 -1.42 18.64 -6.53
C GLU A 7 -2.96 18.68 -6.59
N ARG A 8 -3.56 19.43 -5.67
CA ARG A 8 -5.02 19.54 -5.51
C ARG A 8 -5.69 20.16 -6.74
N GLU A 9 -5.02 21.14 -7.37
CA GLU A 9 -5.59 21.91 -8.48
C GLU A 9 -5.80 21.09 -9.75
N LEU A 10 -5.14 19.94 -9.87
CA LEU A 10 -5.29 19.07 -11.03
C LEU A 10 -6.60 18.27 -11.06
N GLY A 11 -7.24 18.06 -9.91
CA GLY A 11 -8.66 17.66 -9.74
C GLY A 11 -9.16 16.45 -10.54
N PHE A 12 -8.32 15.52 -11.00
CA PHE A 12 -8.77 14.36 -11.74
C PHE A 12 -8.37 13.02 -11.08
N GLY A 13 -9.21 12.00 -11.25
CA GLY A 13 -9.08 10.72 -10.54
C GLY A 13 -7.80 9.91 -10.81
N ALA A 14 -7.01 10.29 -11.81
CA ALA A 14 -5.75 9.61 -12.14
C ALA A 14 -4.50 10.32 -11.54
N ASN A 15 -4.65 11.35 -10.73
CA ASN A 15 -3.51 12.08 -10.14
C ASN A 15 -2.55 11.18 -9.36
N TRP A 16 -3.07 10.21 -8.65
CA TRP A 16 -2.26 9.23 -7.91
C TRP A 16 -1.29 8.46 -8.82
N LEU A 17 -1.63 8.26 -10.09
CA LEU A 17 -0.81 7.54 -11.06
C LEU A 17 0.21 8.43 -11.78
N PHE A 18 -0.11 9.71 -11.99
CA PHE A 18 0.69 10.62 -12.82
C PHE A 18 1.43 11.70 -12.02
N HIS A 19 0.90 12.09 -10.86
CA HIS A 19 1.38 13.26 -10.10
C HIS A 19 1.82 12.96 -8.68
N SER A 20 1.62 11.74 -8.20
CA SER A 20 1.95 11.38 -6.82
C SER A 20 3.46 11.48 -6.56
N ARG A 21 3.79 11.94 -5.37
CA ARG A 21 5.13 11.91 -4.79
C ARG A 21 5.04 11.45 -3.35
N VAL A 22 6.04 10.73 -2.90
CA VAL A 22 6.16 10.39 -1.48
C VAL A 22 6.69 11.60 -0.74
N VAL A 23 5.94 12.01 0.28
CA VAL A 23 6.25 13.14 1.16
C VAL A 23 6.43 12.67 2.60
N ARG A 24 7.09 13.50 3.41
CA ARG A 24 7.17 13.36 4.86
C ARG A 24 6.41 14.49 5.54
N ALA A 25 5.61 14.14 6.53
CA ALA A 25 4.96 15.05 7.45
C ALA A 25 5.29 14.69 8.89
N ALA A 26 5.37 15.67 9.77
CA ALA A 26 5.69 15.50 11.18
C ALA A 26 4.58 16.06 12.08
N SER A 27 4.49 15.51 13.26
CA SER A 27 3.62 15.96 14.35
C SER A 27 4.27 15.64 15.68
N ASP A 28 3.92 16.40 16.72
CA ASP A 28 4.38 16.20 18.08
C ASP A 28 3.64 15.03 18.78
N THR A 29 2.46 14.65 18.27
CA THR A 29 1.67 13.53 18.77
C THR A 29 1.29 12.58 17.65
N PRO A 30 1.00 11.29 17.95
CA PRO A 30 0.55 10.35 16.94
C PRO A 30 -0.74 10.76 16.23
N GLU A 31 -1.62 11.49 16.90
CA GLU A 31 -2.90 11.95 16.37
C GLU A 31 -2.78 13.19 15.47
N GLY A 32 -1.64 13.87 15.49
CA GLY A 32 -1.45 15.09 14.73
C GLY A 32 -1.66 16.38 15.55
N PRO A 33 -1.89 17.52 14.89
CA PRO A 33 -1.94 17.70 13.45
C PRO A 33 -0.57 17.52 12.77
N PHE A 34 -0.58 16.85 11.62
CA PHE A 34 0.64 16.64 10.83
C PHE A 34 0.92 17.84 9.92
N ARG A 35 2.16 18.29 9.90
CA ARG A 35 2.66 19.35 9.01
C ARG A 35 3.54 18.74 7.93
N LEU A 36 3.23 19.04 6.67
CA LEU A 36 4.07 18.66 5.53
C LEU A 36 5.44 19.32 5.65
N GLU A 37 6.52 18.54 5.58
CA GLU A 37 7.89 19.05 5.71
C GLU A 37 8.65 19.01 4.38
N GLU A 38 8.57 17.87 3.64
CA GLU A 38 9.35 17.74 2.42
C GLU A 38 8.77 16.70 1.45
N THR A 39 9.16 16.81 0.18
CA THR A 39 9.05 15.73 -0.80
C THR A 39 10.28 14.83 -0.69
N VAL A 40 10.08 13.61 -0.17
CA VAL A 40 11.16 12.64 0.08
C VAL A 40 11.67 12.00 -1.21
N LEU A 41 10.74 11.64 -2.10
CA LEU A 41 11.05 10.98 -3.36
C LEU A 41 10.54 11.84 -4.54
N PRO A 42 11.28 12.91 -4.91
CA PRO A 42 10.94 13.74 -6.06
C PRO A 42 11.12 12.99 -7.39
N ARG A 43 10.55 13.52 -8.47
CA ARG A 43 10.87 13.06 -9.83
C ARG A 43 12.38 13.12 -10.09
N ARG A 44 12.91 12.10 -10.79
CA ARG A 44 14.36 12.02 -11.05
C ARG A 44 14.74 11.71 -12.51
N GLY A 45 13.77 11.66 -13.41
CA GLY A 45 14.00 11.42 -14.84
C GLY A 45 13.40 10.10 -15.32
N ARG A 46 13.09 10.05 -16.63
CA ARG A 46 12.38 8.93 -17.24
C ARG A 46 13.25 7.70 -17.47
N GLU A 47 14.53 7.83 -17.35
CA GLU A 47 15.52 6.77 -17.41
C GLU A 47 15.44 5.80 -16.22
N TYR A 48 14.79 6.23 -15.13
CA TYR A 48 14.57 5.40 -13.95
C TYR A 48 13.15 4.84 -13.95
N PHE A 49 12.98 3.62 -13.46
CA PHE A 49 11.67 2.95 -13.36
C PHE A 49 10.65 3.73 -12.52
N ASP A 50 11.11 4.55 -11.60
CA ASP A 50 10.35 5.36 -10.65
C ASP A 50 10.51 6.87 -10.90
N GLY A 51 11.01 7.23 -12.07
CA GLY A 51 11.45 8.59 -12.35
C GLY A 51 10.33 9.61 -12.44
N MET A 52 9.12 9.18 -12.81
CA MET A 52 8.00 10.10 -13.05
C MET A 52 7.01 10.18 -11.92
N ASN A 53 6.81 9.10 -11.17
CA ASN A 53 5.82 9.05 -10.09
C ASN A 53 6.27 8.10 -8.98
N THR A 54 6.07 8.51 -7.73
CA THR A 54 6.28 7.67 -6.54
C THR A 54 5.04 7.68 -5.68
N HIS A 55 4.63 6.50 -5.18
CA HIS A 55 3.33 6.32 -4.54
C HIS A 55 3.38 5.23 -3.47
N ASN A 56 2.41 5.24 -2.54
CA ASN A 56 2.20 4.21 -1.54
C ASN A 56 3.46 3.84 -0.76
N PRO A 57 3.99 4.76 0.06
CA PRO A 57 5.15 4.51 0.90
C PRO A 57 4.85 3.50 1.99
N TYR A 58 5.84 2.67 2.30
CA TYR A 58 5.80 1.68 3.36
C TYR A 58 7.15 1.67 4.08
N ILE A 59 7.19 2.20 5.30
CA ILE A 59 8.43 2.40 6.05
C ILE A 59 8.67 1.27 7.06
N ARG A 60 9.92 0.82 7.18
CA ARG A 60 10.40 -0.07 8.23
C ARG A 60 11.71 0.44 8.79
N PHE A 61 11.95 0.17 10.07
CA PHE A 61 13.21 0.41 10.74
C PHE A 61 13.80 -0.93 11.15
N TRP A 62 15.06 -1.16 10.83
CA TRP A 62 15.80 -2.34 11.24
C TRP A 62 17.30 -2.04 11.29
N ASN A 63 17.97 -2.52 12.34
CA ASN A 63 19.43 -2.44 12.51
C ASN A 63 20.01 -1.05 12.25
N GLY A 64 19.38 0.00 12.82
CA GLY A 64 19.85 1.38 12.72
C GLY A 64 19.52 2.09 11.40
N LYS A 65 18.81 1.45 10.48
CA LYS A 65 18.46 2.01 9.18
C LYS A 65 16.95 2.06 8.96
N TYR A 66 16.53 3.02 8.15
CA TYR A 66 15.17 3.16 7.65
C TYR A 66 15.09 2.65 6.22
N TYR A 67 14.09 1.81 5.95
CA TYR A 67 13.80 1.19 4.66
C TYR A 67 12.44 1.69 4.19
N LEU A 68 12.44 2.54 3.18
CA LEU A 68 11.23 3.10 2.58
C LEU A 68 10.94 2.38 1.27
N TYR A 69 10.01 1.44 1.32
CA TYR A 69 9.45 0.77 0.15
C TYR A 69 8.36 1.64 -0.45
N TYR A 70 8.23 1.63 -1.77
CA TYR A 70 7.24 2.46 -2.46
C TYR A 70 6.90 1.88 -3.82
N ILE A 71 5.87 2.41 -4.48
CA ILE A 71 5.59 2.15 -5.88
C ILE A 71 6.27 3.23 -6.71
N GLY A 72 7.11 2.82 -7.65
CA GLY A 72 7.66 3.66 -8.69
C GLY A 72 6.94 3.45 -10.01
N THR A 73 6.82 4.51 -10.80
CA THR A 73 6.27 4.44 -12.16
C THR A 73 7.02 5.43 -13.05
N THR A 74 7.30 5.00 -14.28
CA THR A 74 7.79 5.88 -15.34
C THR A 74 6.85 5.81 -16.54
N TYR A 75 6.84 6.86 -17.37
CA TYR A 75 6.02 6.89 -18.58
C TYR A 75 6.54 7.93 -19.57
N GLY A 76 6.26 7.71 -20.86
CA GLY A 76 6.56 8.63 -21.94
C GLY A 76 5.51 9.71 -22.14
N GLY A 77 5.80 10.63 -23.07
CA GLY A 77 4.88 11.70 -23.47
C GLY A 77 4.73 12.84 -22.44
N PRO A 78 3.84 13.82 -22.69
CA PRO A 78 3.63 14.95 -21.80
C PRO A 78 3.02 14.52 -20.47
N ILE A 79 3.33 15.25 -19.41
CA ILE A 79 2.67 15.09 -18.11
C ILE A 79 1.25 15.61 -18.26
N PRO A 80 0.20 14.79 -17.99
CA PRO A 80 -1.17 15.24 -18.16
C PRO A 80 -1.54 16.28 -17.08
N ILE A 81 -2.17 17.36 -17.47
CA ILE A 81 -2.70 18.39 -16.55
C ILE A 81 -4.24 18.44 -16.55
N HIS A 82 -4.87 17.67 -17.45
CA HIS A 82 -6.32 17.50 -17.53
C HIS A 82 -6.69 16.04 -17.78
N ALA A 83 -7.82 15.59 -17.27
CA ALA A 83 -8.32 14.22 -17.46
C ALA A 83 -8.46 13.83 -18.93
N SER A 84 -8.86 14.76 -19.80
CA SER A 84 -9.00 14.54 -21.26
C SER A 84 -7.69 14.19 -21.98
N GLN A 85 -6.54 14.37 -21.34
CA GLN A 85 -5.22 13.98 -21.88
C GLN A 85 -4.85 12.52 -21.57
N ILE A 86 -5.72 11.81 -20.85
CA ILE A 86 -5.51 10.43 -20.46
C ILE A 86 -6.57 9.56 -21.13
N SER A 87 -6.17 8.85 -22.19
CA SER A 87 -7.00 7.78 -22.75
C SER A 87 -6.93 6.53 -21.85
N ASP A 88 -7.92 5.64 -21.98
CA ASP A 88 -7.93 4.35 -21.28
C ASP A 88 -6.66 3.54 -21.57
N GLN A 89 -6.22 3.54 -22.83
CA GLN A 89 -4.98 2.88 -23.23
C GLN A 89 -3.78 3.46 -22.49
N ARG A 90 -3.64 4.78 -22.44
CA ARG A 90 -2.54 5.44 -21.74
C ARG A 90 -2.58 5.16 -20.23
N PHE A 91 -3.76 5.18 -19.64
CA PHE A 91 -3.93 4.82 -18.23
C PHE A 91 -3.43 3.40 -17.95
N ILE A 92 -3.84 2.43 -18.76
CA ILE A 92 -3.42 1.02 -18.63
C ILE A 92 -1.90 0.88 -18.83
N GLU A 93 -1.34 1.52 -19.85
CA GLU A 93 0.09 1.49 -20.13
C GLU A 93 0.92 2.00 -18.94
N VAL A 94 0.56 3.16 -18.39
CA VAL A 94 1.24 3.74 -17.23
C VAL A 94 1.03 2.89 -15.98
N TRP A 95 -0.17 2.38 -15.78
CA TRP A 95 -0.46 1.51 -14.64
C TRP A 95 0.39 0.23 -14.68
N ASN A 96 0.60 -0.36 -15.84
CA ASN A 96 1.42 -1.57 -16.02
C ASN A 96 2.93 -1.30 -15.82
N GLN A 97 3.36 -0.05 -15.71
CA GLN A 97 4.75 0.31 -15.36
C GLN A 97 5.03 0.34 -13.85
N LYS A 98 4.06 0.04 -13.00
CA LYS A 98 4.26 0.03 -11.54
C LYS A 98 5.26 -1.02 -11.12
N ARG A 99 6.27 -0.59 -10.35
CA ARG A 99 7.30 -1.46 -9.76
C ARG A 99 7.54 -1.06 -8.31
N ILE A 100 7.93 -2.03 -7.50
CA ILE A 100 8.33 -1.77 -6.10
C ILE A 100 9.76 -1.28 -6.07
N GLY A 101 9.95 -0.09 -5.50
CA GLY A 101 11.24 0.52 -5.23
C GLY A 101 11.62 0.49 -3.76
N LEU A 102 12.87 0.84 -3.50
CA LEU A 102 13.43 0.99 -2.16
C LEU A 102 14.31 2.23 -2.08
N ALA A 103 14.14 3.00 -1.02
CA ALA A 103 15.09 4.00 -0.58
C ALA A 103 15.54 3.69 0.85
N VAL A 104 16.83 3.87 1.14
CA VAL A 104 17.42 3.55 2.44
C VAL A 104 18.08 4.80 3.01
N SER A 105 17.98 4.98 4.32
CA SER A 105 18.64 6.07 5.04
C SER A 105 19.01 5.66 6.46
N ASP A 106 20.05 6.27 7.00
CA ASP A 106 20.44 6.15 8.41
C ASP A 106 19.59 7.05 9.33
N SER A 107 18.81 7.96 8.73
CA SER A 107 17.93 8.88 9.45
C SER A 107 16.55 8.94 8.81
N VAL A 108 15.50 9.09 9.63
CA VAL A 108 14.14 9.36 9.14
C VAL A 108 14.04 10.67 8.33
N PHE A 109 15.00 11.55 8.51
CA PHE A 109 15.12 12.82 7.79
C PHE A 109 15.90 12.72 6.48
N GLY A 110 16.46 11.55 6.17
CA GLY A 110 17.34 11.35 5.02
C GLY A 110 18.82 11.65 5.35
N PRO A 111 19.68 11.79 4.33
CA PRO A 111 19.34 11.66 2.92
C PRO A 111 18.94 10.25 2.52
N TRP A 112 18.00 10.13 1.58
CA TRP A 112 17.48 8.86 1.10
C TRP A 112 18.22 8.38 -0.15
N GLN A 113 18.82 7.20 -0.07
CA GLN A 113 19.50 6.54 -1.20
C GLN A 113 18.50 5.63 -1.92
N ARG A 114 18.05 6.04 -3.11
CA ARG A 114 17.11 5.28 -3.95
C ARG A 114 17.84 4.25 -4.78
N ARG A 115 17.28 3.04 -4.85
CA ARG A 115 17.71 2.05 -5.85
C ARG A 115 17.31 2.48 -7.26
N ASP A 116 18.15 2.15 -8.24
CA ASP A 116 17.87 2.42 -9.66
C ASP A 116 17.10 1.27 -10.34
N THR A 117 17.03 0.12 -9.69
CA THR A 117 16.31 -1.06 -10.19
C THR A 117 15.19 -1.45 -9.22
N PRO A 118 14.07 -2.00 -9.72
CA PRO A 118 13.01 -2.53 -8.88
C PRO A 118 13.50 -3.64 -7.95
N LEU A 119 12.79 -3.84 -6.84
CA LEU A 119 13.06 -4.94 -5.91
C LEU A 119 12.61 -6.29 -6.46
N LEU A 120 11.54 -6.29 -7.26
CA LEU A 120 10.94 -7.48 -7.83
C LEU A 120 10.34 -7.12 -9.19
N GLU A 121 10.81 -7.78 -10.25
CA GLU A 121 10.23 -7.63 -11.59
C GLU A 121 9.01 -8.53 -11.77
N PRO A 122 8.02 -8.15 -12.59
CA PRO A 122 7.01 -9.06 -13.07
C PRO A 122 7.63 -10.26 -13.76
N ARG A 123 6.95 -11.41 -13.73
CA ARG A 123 7.34 -12.58 -14.51
C ARG A 123 6.88 -12.45 -15.97
N ASP A 124 7.20 -13.43 -16.79
CA ASP A 124 6.69 -13.52 -18.15
C ASP A 124 5.18 -13.79 -18.21
N CYS A 125 4.57 -13.65 -19.38
CA CYS A 125 3.11 -13.72 -19.56
C CYS A 125 2.51 -15.11 -19.34
N SER A 126 3.29 -16.14 -19.04
CA SER A 126 2.78 -17.46 -18.62
C SER A 126 2.37 -17.49 -17.14
N HIS A 127 2.70 -16.43 -16.38
CA HIS A 127 2.44 -16.35 -14.96
C HIS A 127 1.35 -15.32 -14.63
N TRP A 128 0.69 -15.51 -13.50
CA TRP A 128 -0.38 -14.62 -13.03
C TRP A 128 0.12 -13.20 -12.68
N ASP A 129 1.39 -13.03 -12.33
CA ASP A 129 2.02 -11.78 -11.91
C ASP A 129 2.94 -11.18 -12.97
N CYS A 130 2.48 -11.15 -14.22
CA CYS A 130 3.28 -10.74 -15.37
C CYS A 130 3.17 -9.26 -15.73
N THR A 131 2.36 -8.44 -15.03
CA THR A 131 2.21 -7.02 -15.44
C THR A 131 2.84 -6.03 -14.48
N ILE A 132 2.55 -6.12 -13.21
CA ILE A 132 2.97 -5.15 -12.18
C ILE A 132 3.58 -5.86 -10.98
N THR A 133 4.39 -5.13 -10.22
CA THR A 133 4.67 -5.40 -8.81
C THR A 133 4.39 -4.13 -8.04
N SER A 134 3.41 -4.14 -7.16
CA SER A 134 2.93 -2.92 -6.49
C SER A 134 2.42 -3.18 -5.08
N ASN A 135 2.02 -2.13 -4.36
CA ASN A 135 1.43 -2.17 -3.03
C ASN A 135 2.27 -3.00 -2.03
N PRO A 136 3.55 -2.63 -1.80
CA PRO A 136 4.42 -3.40 -0.92
C PRO A 136 3.89 -3.40 0.52
N ALA A 137 3.90 -4.58 1.15
CA ALA A 137 3.78 -4.73 2.60
C ALA A 137 4.92 -5.62 3.09
N VAL A 138 5.67 -5.16 4.08
CA VAL A 138 6.96 -5.75 4.45
C VAL A 138 7.03 -6.05 5.93
N ALA A 139 7.46 -7.25 6.27
CA ALA A 139 7.89 -7.63 7.62
C ALA A 139 9.40 -7.96 7.58
N ILE A 140 10.15 -7.37 8.50
CA ILE A 140 11.57 -7.67 8.71
C ILE A 140 11.68 -8.43 10.02
N LEU A 141 12.21 -9.65 9.98
CA LEU A 141 12.44 -10.48 11.13
C LEU A 141 13.68 -9.99 11.93
N PRO A 142 13.84 -10.40 13.17
CA PRO A 142 14.99 -9.99 13.98
C PRO A 142 16.37 -10.30 13.36
N ASP A 143 16.49 -11.39 12.60
CA ASP A 143 17.70 -11.78 11.89
C ASP A 143 17.95 -11.03 10.56
N GLY A 144 17.00 -10.18 10.14
CA GLY A 144 17.03 -9.44 8.89
C GLY A 144 16.32 -10.12 7.74
N THR A 145 15.90 -11.37 7.87
CA THR A 145 15.06 -12.03 6.87
C THR A 145 13.80 -11.19 6.63
N THR A 146 13.53 -10.89 5.37
CA THR A 146 12.50 -9.93 5.00
C THR A 146 11.47 -10.57 4.10
N TYR A 147 10.21 -10.46 4.49
CA TYR A 147 9.06 -10.91 3.72
C TYR A 147 8.35 -9.72 3.10
N LEU A 148 7.93 -9.89 1.85
CA LEU A 148 7.27 -8.88 1.02
C LEU A 148 5.99 -9.46 0.44
N LEU A 149 4.84 -8.90 0.78
CA LEU A 149 3.62 -9.08 0.01
C LEU A 149 3.55 -8.02 -1.08
N TYR A 150 3.11 -8.42 -2.26
CA TYR A 150 2.99 -7.53 -3.42
C TYR A 150 1.70 -7.81 -4.20
N LYS A 151 1.15 -6.78 -4.80
CA LYS A 151 -0.02 -6.86 -5.67
C LYS A 151 0.42 -7.01 -7.12
N SER A 152 -0.24 -7.91 -7.85
CA SER A 152 -0.05 -8.09 -9.28
C SER A 152 -1.31 -8.60 -9.97
N ARG A 153 -1.23 -8.81 -11.28
CA ARG A 153 -2.26 -9.47 -12.12
C ARG A 153 -1.65 -9.98 -13.42
N SER A 154 -2.36 -10.89 -14.09
CA SER A 154 -2.04 -11.30 -15.46
C SER A 154 -2.56 -10.29 -16.49
N TYR A 155 -2.06 -10.39 -17.72
CA TYR A 155 -2.53 -9.57 -18.85
C TYR A 155 -3.98 -9.84 -19.22
N ALA A 156 -4.36 -11.11 -19.22
CA ALA A 156 -5.67 -11.56 -19.66
C ALA A 156 -6.75 -11.42 -18.59
N ASN A 157 -6.37 -11.14 -17.35
CA ASN A 157 -7.27 -11.10 -16.21
C ASN A 157 -7.12 -9.78 -15.45
N ALA A 158 -8.22 -9.08 -15.30
CA ALA A 158 -8.26 -7.82 -14.56
C ALA A 158 -8.22 -8.01 -13.03
N THR A 159 -8.44 -9.23 -12.52
CA THR A 159 -8.46 -9.49 -11.08
C THR A 159 -7.08 -9.28 -10.46
N LEU A 160 -7.03 -8.42 -9.48
CA LEU A 160 -5.83 -8.16 -8.68
C LEU A 160 -5.63 -9.28 -7.66
N GLN A 161 -4.40 -9.70 -7.48
CA GLN A 161 -4.04 -10.79 -6.60
C GLN A 161 -2.79 -10.43 -5.80
N ILE A 162 -2.58 -11.12 -4.69
CA ILE A 162 -1.45 -10.90 -3.79
C ILE A 162 -0.49 -12.08 -3.88
N GLY A 163 0.79 -11.77 -4.09
CA GLY A 163 1.89 -12.73 -4.01
C GLY A 163 2.80 -12.47 -2.82
N ALA A 164 3.63 -13.44 -2.53
CA ALA A 164 4.62 -13.37 -1.47
C ALA A 164 6.04 -13.62 -2.00
N ALA A 165 6.99 -12.85 -1.49
CA ALA A 165 8.41 -12.98 -1.76
C ALA A 165 9.21 -12.83 -0.48
N MET A 166 10.42 -13.37 -0.46
CA MET A 166 11.33 -13.33 0.68
C MET A 166 12.74 -12.95 0.21
N ALA A 167 13.47 -12.28 1.09
CA ALA A 167 14.88 -11.98 0.91
C ALA A 167 15.66 -12.19 2.21
N PRO A 168 16.97 -12.48 2.15
CA PRO A 168 17.80 -12.63 3.36
C PRO A 168 18.05 -11.29 4.08
N ARG A 169 17.77 -10.17 3.43
CA ARG A 169 17.94 -8.79 3.95
C ARG A 169 16.89 -7.84 3.38
N PRO A 170 16.63 -6.69 4.03
CA PRO A 170 15.65 -5.71 3.57
C PRO A 170 15.90 -5.17 2.14
N GLU A 171 17.15 -5.16 1.71
CA GLU A 171 17.52 -4.70 0.35
C GLU A 171 17.33 -5.78 -0.73
N GLY A 172 17.05 -7.02 -0.35
CA GLY A 172 16.95 -8.14 -1.28
C GLY A 172 18.24 -8.98 -1.38
N PRO A 173 18.41 -9.77 -2.46
CA PRO A 173 17.47 -9.96 -3.56
C PRO A 173 16.22 -10.73 -3.14
N PHE A 174 15.06 -10.25 -3.56
CA PHE A 174 13.79 -10.91 -3.29
C PHE A 174 13.54 -12.06 -4.26
N ARG A 175 13.03 -13.17 -3.72
CA ARG A 175 12.58 -14.33 -4.49
C ARG A 175 11.15 -14.68 -4.08
N ARG A 176 10.29 -14.99 -5.04
CA ARG A 176 8.95 -15.49 -4.77
C ARG A 176 9.01 -16.78 -3.96
N ILE A 177 8.14 -16.89 -2.96
CA ILE A 177 8.02 -18.08 -2.11
C ILE A 177 6.79 -18.93 -2.45
N SER A 178 5.97 -18.44 -3.39
CA SER A 178 4.87 -19.18 -4.00
C SER A 178 4.79 -18.85 -5.48
N ASP A 179 4.50 -19.85 -6.31
CA ASP A 179 4.21 -19.66 -7.74
C ASP A 179 2.77 -19.23 -7.99
N GLN A 180 1.88 -19.45 -7.03
CA GLN A 180 0.49 -19.05 -7.06
C GLN A 180 0.24 -17.83 -6.16
N PRO A 181 -0.83 -17.06 -6.39
CA PRO A 181 -1.27 -16.06 -5.44
C PRO A 181 -1.53 -16.69 -4.06
N ILE A 182 -1.20 -15.97 -2.99
CA ILE A 182 -1.44 -16.44 -1.62
C ILE A 182 -2.92 -16.35 -1.22
N PHE A 183 -3.71 -15.58 -1.98
CA PHE A 183 -5.18 -15.56 -1.88
C PHE A 183 -5.75 -15.87 -3.25
N SER A 184 -6.62 -16.85 -3.32
CA SER A 184 -7.29 -17.29 -4.56
C SER A 184 -8.77 -17.45 -4.29
N PHE A 185 -9.59 -16.78 -5.11
CA PHE A 185 -11.04 -16.82 -4.98
C PHE A 185 -11.65 -17.30 -6.30
N SER A 186 -12.69 -18.13 -6.21
CA SER A 186 -13.42 -18.60 -7.38
C SER A 186 -14.28 -17.51 -8.04
N ASN A 187 -14.65 -16.48 -7.27
CA ASN A 187 -15.40 -15.33 -7.76
C ASN A 187 -14.43 -14.25 -8.27
N PRO A 188 -14.43 -13.88 -9.57
CA PRO A 188 -13.56 -12.87 -10.13
C PRO A 188 -13.88 -11.43 -9.65
N ASP A 189 -15.07 -11.20 -9.09
CA ASP A 189 -15.48 -9.92 -8.53
C ASP A 189 -14.95 -9.69 -7.10
N PHE A 190 -14.19 -10.64 -6.59
CA PHE A 190 -13.66 -10.60 -5.24
C PHE A 190 -12.13 -10.66 -5.24
N HIS A 191 -11.50 -9.74 -4.54
CA HIS A 191 -10.06 -9.75 -4.26
C HIS A 191 -9.75 -9.05 -2.94
N LEU A 192 -8.53 -9.25 -2.47
CA LEU A 192 -8.01 -8.53 -1.32
C LEU A 192 -7.00 -7.48 -1.78
N GLU A 193 -6.98 -6.33 -1.13
CA GLU A 193 -6.11 -5.22 -1.50
C GLU A 193 -5.47 -4.55 -0.28
N ASP A 194 -4.39 -3.80 -0.52
CA ASP A 194 -3.71 -2.96 0.47
C ASP A 194 -3.27 -3.69 1.74
N PRO A 195 -2.42 -4.71 1.61
CA PRO A 195 -1.91 -5.43 2.76
C PRO A 195 -1.04 -4.53 3.66
N TYR A 196 -1.14 -4.71 4.97
CA TYR A 196 -0.16 -4.31 5.97
C TYR A 196 0.32 -5.55 6.71
N LEU A 197 1.62 -5.81 6.66
CA LEU A 197 2.26 -7.02 7.16
C LEU A 197 3.17 -6.69 8.34
N TRP A 198 3.07 -7.45 9.44
CA TRP A 198 4.07 -7.41 10.51
C TRP A 198 4.33 -8.81 11.08
N TYR A 199 5.39 -8.94 11.82
CA TYR A 199 5.77 -10.17 12.50
C TYR A 199 5.83 -9.92 14.00
N GLU A 200 5.12 -10.73 14.76
CA GLU A 200 5.01 -10.60 16.20
C GLU A 200 4.75 -11.97 16.84
N ASP A 201 5.42 -12.29 17.93
CA ASP A 201 5.25 -13.53 18.71
C ASP A 201 5.37 -14.82 17.87
N GLY A 202 6.29 -14.82 16.91
CA GLY A 202 6.54 -15.99 16.06
C GLY A 202 5.60 -16.16 14.87
N LYS A 203 4.67 -15.22 14.65
CA LYS A 203 3.67 -15.27 13.57
C LYS A 203 3.70 -14.04 12.68
N PHE A 204 3.38 -14.23 11.42
CA PHE A 204 3.00 -13.15 10.52
C PHE A 204 1.55 -12.74 10.80
N ARG A 205 1.32 -11.44 10.83
CA ARG A 205 0.01 -10.84 11.00
C ARG A 205 -0.27 -9.90 9.86
N LEU A 206 -1.54 -9.82 9.47
CA LEU A 206 -1.98 -9.09 8.29
C LEU A 206 -3.21 -8.25 8.60
N LEU A 207 -3.18 -6.98 8.19
CA LEU A 207 -4.39 -6.23 7.88
C LEU A 207 -4.49 -6.12 6.37
N ILE A 208 -5.70 -6.33 5.82
CA ILE A 208 -5.92 -6.27 4.38
C ILE A 208 -7.35 -5.85 4.08
N LYS A 209 -7.55 -5.05 3.03
CA LYS A 209 -8.86 -4.56 2.62
C LYS A 209 -9.67 -5.67 1.96
N ASP A 210 -10.92 -5.83 2.40
CA ASP A 210 -11.93 -6.68 1.76
C ASP A 210 -12.53 -5.92 0.56
N ASP A 211 -12.12 -6.27 -0.66
CA ASP A 211 -12.57 -5.60 -1.86
C ASP A 211 -13.38 -6.57 -2.74
N PHE A 212 -14.61 -6.18 -3.04
CA PHE A 212 -15.52 -7.00 -3.84
C PHE A 212 -16.50 -6.11 -4.62
N LYS A 213 -17.11 -6.68 -5.66
CA LYS A 213 -18.07 -6.02 -6.54
C LYS A 213 -19.41 -6.76 -6.55
N ASN A 214 -20.42 -6.10 -7.12
CA ASN A 214 -21.69 -6.71 -7.49
C ASN A 214 -22.38 -7.50 -6.35
N GLY A 215 -22.25 -7.06 -5.12
CA GLY A 215 -22.91 -7.68 -3.96
C GLY A 215 -22.39 -9.07 -3.60
N SER A 216 -21.15 -9.42 -3.99
CA SER A 216 -20.56 -10.74 -3.69
C SER A 216 -20.40 -11.00 -2.19
N GLY A 217 -20.45 -9.96 -1.36
CA GLY A 217 -20.39 -10.05 0.11
C GLY A 217 -18.99 -10.13 0.71
N GLY A 218 -17.97 -10.42 -0.10
CA GLY A 218 -16.58 -10.54 0.40
C GLY A 218 -16.42 -11.57 1.52
N ILE A 219 -15.45 -11.34 2.40
CA ILE A 219 -15.21 -12.18 3.59
C ILE A 219 -16.01 -11.68 4.79
N CYS A 220 -16.10 -10.36 5.01
CA CYS A 220 -16.75 -9.79 6.20
C CYS A 220 -18.09 -9.09 5.92
N GLY A 221 -18.58 -9.12 4.69
CA GLY A 221 -19.86 -8.54 4.29
C GLY A 221 -19.88 -7.01 4.19
N GLU A 222 -18.73 -6.34 4.34
CA GLU A 222 -18.61 -4.89 4.21
C GLU A 222 -17.48 -4.54 3.24
N TRP A 223 -17.83 -3.99 2.08
CA TRP A 223 -16.84 -3.52 1.11
C TRP A 223 -15.91 -2.48 1.73
N GLY A 224 -14.60 -2.65 1.51
CA GLY A 224 -13.59 -1.71 1.96
C GLY A 224 -13.27 -1.77 3.45
N ALA A 225 -13.86 -2.68 4.22
CA ALA A 225 -13.47 -2.95 5.59
C ALA A 225 -12.10 -3.64 5.64
N GLY A 226 -11.41 -3.52 6.75
CA GLY A 226 -10.17 -4.25 7.01
C GLY A 226 -10.41 -5.62 7.61
N LEU A 227 -9.67 -6.60 7.13
CA LEU A 227 -9.63 -7.95 7.68
C LEU A 227 -8.34 -8.16 8.46
N TYR A 228 -8.39 -8.99 9.49
CA TYR A 228 -7.23 -9.48 10.22
C TYR A 228 -6.99 -10.96 9.95
N GLY A 229 -5.75 -11.31 9.65
CA GLY A 229 -5.33 -12.68 9.45
C GLY A 229 -3.97 -12.98 10.07
N GLU A 230 -3.71 -14.25 10.32
CA GLU A 230 -2.43 -14.78 10.82
C GLU A 230 -1.89 -15.88 9.91
N SER A 231 -0.56 -16.05 9.92
CA SER A 231 0.14 -17.08 9.17
C SER A 231 1.44 -17.46 9.87
N ASP A 232 1.83 -18.74 9.78
CA ASP A 232 3.13 -19.22 10.26
C ASP A 232 4.22 -19.08 9.19
N ASP A 233 3.87 -19.00 7.91
CA ASP A 233 4.79 -19.07 6.77
C ASP A 233 4.66 -17.93 5.74
N CYS A 234 3.76 -16.95 5.97
CA CYS A 234 3.45 -15.86 5.05
C CYS A 234 2.82 -16.30 3.70
N ILE A 235 2.41 -17.57 3.58
CA ILE A 235 1.73 -18.14 2.40
C ILE A 235 0.32 -18.59 2.76
N HIS A 236 0.18 -19.37 3.82
CA HIS A 236 -1.09 -19.92 4.28
C HIS A 236 -1.67 -19.07 5.38
N TRP A 237 -2.75 -18.36 5.06
CA TRP A 237 -3.38 -17.39 5.95
C TRP A 237 -4.69 -17.91 6.54
N GLN A 238 -4.88 -17.65 7.80
CA GLN A 238 -6.11 -17.95 8.53
C GLN A 238 -6.75 -16.63 8.97
N PHE A 239 -7.99 -16.42 8.58
CA PHE A 239 -8.83 -15.34 9.10
C PHE A 239 -9.59 -15.86 10.32
N ALA A 240 -9.79 -14.98 11.32
CA ALA A 240 -10.61 -15.30 12.49
C ALA A 240 -12.09 -15.52 12.11
N ASP A 241 -12.88 -16.16 12.99
CA ASP A 241 -14.32 -16.33 12.78
C ASP A 241 -15.05 -14.98 12.63
N THR A 242 -14.54 -13.93 13.27
CA THR A 242 -14.96 -12.53 13.09
C THR A 242 -13.82 -11.73 12.53
N PRO A 243 -13.56 -11.81 11.21
CA PRO A 243 -12.31 -11.34 10.60
C PRO A 243 -12.22 -9.83 10.48
N LYS A 244 -13.31 -9.09 10.65
CA LYS A 244 -13.34 -7.63 10.50
C LYS A 244 -12.53 -6.92 11.57
N ALA A 245 -11.41 -6.31 11.17
CA ALA A 245 -10.52 -5.54 12.04
C ALA A 245 -10.96 -4.08 12.19
N TYR A 246 -11.47 -3.48 11.11
CA TYR A 246 -12.04 -2.13 11.11
C TYR A 246 -13.14 -2.00 10.05
N SER A 247 -14.07 -1.06 10.31
CA SER A 247 -15.19 -0.71 9.43
C SER A 247 -14.92 0.64 8.77
N ARG A 248 -15.50 0.87 7.58
CA ARG A 248 -15.56 2.23 6.99
C ARG A 248 -16.48 3.18 7.79
N THR A 249 -17.38 2.63 8.59
CA THR A 249 -18.17 3.44 9.52
C THR A 249 -17.34 3.70 10.77
N VAL A 250 -16.99 4.96 10.96
CA VAL A 250 -16.15 5.43 12.06
C VAL A 250 -16.93 6.36 12.99
N GLN A 251 -16.66 6.25 14.28
CA GLN A 251 -17.12 7.19 15.28
C GLN A 251 -15.97 8.15 15.60
N TRP A 252 -16.23 9.44 15.44
CA TRP A 252 -15.29 10.50 15.73
C TRP A 252 -15.27 10.85 17.23
N ASP A 253 -14.25 11.60 17.65
CA ASP A 253 -14.08 12.05 19.03
C ASP A 253 -15.15 13.06 19.48
N ASP A 254 -15.79 13.76 18.56
CA ASP A 254 -16.97 14.61 18.83
C ASP A 254 -18.29 13.82 18.98
N GLY A 255 -18.23 12.48 18.86
CA GLY A 255 -19.37 11.59 18.92
C GLY A 255 -20.15 11.42 17.61
N SER A 256 -19.80 12.14 16.56
CA SER A 256 -20.42 11.95 15.24
C SER A 256 -20.02 10.59 14.63
N VAL A 257 -20.87 10.08 13.73
CA VAL A 257 -20.64 8.81 13.03
C VAL A 257 -20.75 9.06 11.54
N THR A 258 -19.72 8.66 10.79
CA THR A 258 -19.70 8.78 9.32
C THR A 258 -19.22 7.48 8.67
N THR A 259 -19.72 7.17 7.48
CA THR A 259 -19.19 6.10 6.66
C THR A 259 -18.27 6.72 5.60
N GLN A 260 -17.01 6.31 5.61
CA GLN A 260 -16.00 6.82 4.68
C GLN A 260 -16.23 6.25 3.29
N CYS A 261 -15.90 7.01 2.22
CA CYS A 261 -16.00 6.52 0.84
C CYS A 261 -15.06 5.31 0.61
N ASN A 262 -13.91 5.33 1.23
CA ASN A 262 -12.94 4.23 1.27
C ASN A 262 -12.04 4.37 2.50
N LEU A 263 -11.49 3.26 2.97
CA LEU A 263 -10.38 3.22 3.92
C LEU A 263 -9.29 2.33 3.33
N GLU A 264 -8.17 2.95 3.01
CA GLU A 264 -7.09 2.32 2.26
C GLU A 264 -5.76 2.42 2.99
N ARG A 265 -4.84 1.53 2.64
CA ARG A 265 -3.46 1.57 3.08
C ARG A 265 -3.32 1.57 4.60
N PRO A 266 -3.91 0.57 5.30
CA PRO A 266 -3.74 0.48 6.74
C PRO A 266 -2.26 0.47 7.11
N PHE A 267 -1.93 1.22 8.16
CA PHE A 267 -0.58 1.23 8.72
C PHE A 267 -0.66 1.36 10.24
N LEU A 268 -0.02 0.44 10.95
CA LEU A 268 0.00 0.46 12.42
C LEU A 268 1.24 1.20 12.94
N LEU A 269 1.03 2.11 13.87
CA LEU A 269 2.10 2.56 14.75
C LEU A 269 2.27 1.52 15.86
N LEU A 270 3.48 0.95 15.92
CA LEU A 270 3.84 0.01 16.96
C LEU A 270 4.69 0.73 18.02
N GLN A 271 4.27 0.70 19.27
CA GLN A 271 5.05 1.13 20.42
C GLN A 271 5.41 -0.08 21.26
N GLU A 272 6.69 -0.29 21.51
CA GLU A 272 7.19 -1.50 22.20
C GLU A 272 6.67 -2.81 21.56
N GLY A 273 6.57 -2.82 20.23
CA GLY A 273 6.08 -3.96 19.43
C GLY A 273 4.56 -4.11 19.39
N LYS A 274 3.79 -3.30 20.12
CA LYS A 274 2.32 -3.41 20.19
C LYS A 274 1.64 -2.30 19.37
N PRO A 275 0.57 -2.62 18.61
CA PRO A 275 -0.21 -1.63 17.89
C PRO A 275 -0.87 -0.62 18.83
N THR A 276 -0.69 0.67 18.56
CA THR A 276 -1.29 1.77 19.35
C THR A 276 -2.19 2.67 18.53
N HIS A 277 -1.90 2.81 17.23
CA HIS A 277 -2.68 3.64 16.32
C HIS A 277 -2.75 2.98 14.95
N LEU A 278 -3.91 3.10 14.33
CA LEU A 278 -4.16 2.70 12.94
C LEU A 278 -4.28 3.95 12.08
N TYR A 279 -3.41 4.07 11.07
CA TYR A 279 -3.45 5.12 10.06
C TYR A 279 -4.07 4.58 8.79
N LEU A 280 -4.89 5.39 8.12
CA LEU A 280 -5.62 5.04 6.91
C LEU A 280 -5.69 6.24 5.97
N ALA A 281 -5.77 5.99 4.68
CA ALA A 281 -6.10 7.01 3.69
C ALA A 281 -7.60 6.95 3.39
N THR A 282 -8.23 8.11 3.28
CA THR A 282 -9.67 8.24 3.00
C THR A 282 -9.98 9.48 2.14
N GLY A 283 -11.24 9.72 1.87
CA GLY A 283 -11.74 10.87 1.10
C GLY A 283 -13.17 11.25 1.46
N ASP A 284 -13.63 12.36 0.90
CA ASP A 284 -14.88 13.06 1.22
C ASP A 284 -16.11 12.57 0.43
N GLY A 285 -16.09 11.44 -0.19
CA GLY A 285 -17.22 10.90 -0.93
C GLY A 285 -18.14 10.01 -0.09
N ASN A 286 -19.33 9.76 -0.58
CA ASN A 286 -20.26 8.78 -0.02
C ASN A 286 -20.22 7.44 -0.74
N GLU A 287 -19.72 7.41 -1.97
CA GLU A 287 -19.62 6.23 -2.81
C GLU A 287 -18.15 5.81 -2.97
N PRO A 288 -17.87 4.52 -3.17
CA PRO A 288 -16.53 4.01 -3.40
C PRO A 288 -15.79 4.79 -4.48
N TYR A 289 -14.58 5.25 -4.13
CA TYR A 289 -13.68 6.00 -5.03
C TYR A 289 -14.23 7.32 -5.61
N SER A 290 -15.38 7.80 -5.12
CA SER A 290 -15.98 9.06 -5.53
C SER A 290 -15.66 10.16 -4.52
N PHE A 291 -14.53 10.84 -4.69
CA PHE A 291 -14.07 11.89 -3.79
C PHE A 291 -13.44 13.07 -4.54
N ALA A 292 -13.60 14.27 -4.00
CA ALA A 292 -12.92 15.49 -4.44
C ALA A 292 -11.63 15.75 -3.65
N HIS A 293 -11.60 15.36 -2.39
CA HIS A 293 -10.45 15.53 -1.50
C HIS A 293 -10.09 14.22 -0.82
N THR A 294 -8.80 14.05 -0.54
CA THR A 294 -8.27 12.92 0.21
C THR A 294 -7.43 13.39 1.37
N TRP A 295 -7.44 12.63 2.45
CA TRP A 295 -6.59 12.87 3.63
C TRP A 295 -6.19 11.56 4.30
N ASN A 296 -5.25 11.66 5.23
CA ASN A 296 -4.94 10.56 6.13
C ASN A 296 -5.68 10.76 7.45
N MET A 297 -6.22 9.69 7.99
CA MET A 297 -6.85 9.68 9.31
C MET A 297 -6.10 8.76 10.25
N VAL A 298 -6.28 8.96 11.55
CA VAL A 298 -5.73 8.12 12.60
C VAL A 298 -6.82 7.66 13.54
N ILE A 299 -6.78 6.39 13.91
CA ILE A 299 -7.67 5.77 14.90
C ILE A 299 -6.80 5.28 16.06
N PRO A 300 -6.88 5.89 17.25
CA PRO A 300 -6.23 5.37 18.45
C PRO A 300 -6.82 4.01 18.81
N LEU A 301 -5.96 3.02 18.99
CA LEU A 301 -6.37 1.67 19.39
C LEU A 301 -6.42 1.60 20.93
N ARG A 302 -7.59 1.27 21.47
CA ARG A 302 -7.72 1.11 22.91
C ARG A 302 -6.93 -0.10 23.38
N LYS A 303 -6.12 0.04 24.42
CA LYS A 303 -5.61 -1.09 25.15
C LYS A 303 -6.84 -1.79 25.79
N ASN A 304 -7.11 -3.02 25.43
CA ASN A 304 -8.01 -3.82 26.28
C ASN A 304 -7.33 -3.91 27.64
N LEU A 305 -7.95 -3.27 28.63
CA LEU A 305 -7.56 -3.32 30.04
C LEU A 305 -7.71 -4.73 30.59
#